data_dabd6cd3ce7cae3d763c487e677dae60
#
_entry.id   dabd6cd3ce7cae3d763c487e677dae60
#
_cell.length_a   1.000
_cell.length_b   1.000
_cell.length_c   1.000
_cell.angle_alpha   90.00
_cell.angle_beta   90.00
_cell.angle_gamma   90.00
#
_symmetry.space_group_name_H-M   'P 1'
#
loop_
_entity.id
_entity.type
_entity.pdbx_description
1 polymer ?
#
loop_
_entity_poly.entity_id
_entity_poly.type
_entity_poly.pdbx_seq_one_letter_code
_entity_poly.pdbx_strand_id
1 'polypeptide(L)'
;MIIAFHEEYLGIRGTSVAMYDYANYNEKILGNKSIIITRNIDSVSSILNLVITKTKIFTETEKVDPLGVSKFESRFPVFRYKTQQDLEKIIEDEKCNVLYSIKYGKRTGILSTKIKNVIHCVFDMSQPHGNVYAGVSEALASKFNSKIFVPHMIGLEPSTTYENMRRELDIPKDAIVFGRYGGLDTMDLKFCWLVISQIVSTLPNIYFLFANTPQVINHPQVKYVPKMIHDYDKNLFIQTCDAHLECGSMGHSFGLAIGEFSVNNKPVIAFKKPPNVILGGIWNDSHIHILGDRGIYYSNEQEFYQVLTTFNPKNYKDKDLNCYKDYNPEK
;
A
#
# COMPACT_ATOMS: atom_id res chain seq x y z
N MET A 1 12.61 0.10 -25.50
CA MET A 1 13.49 -0.30 -24.39
C MET A 1 12.82 -1.44 -23.61
N ILE A 2 13.61 -2.37 -23.00
CA ILE A 2 13.06 -3.42 -22.16
C ILE A 2 13.49 -3.14 -20.71
N ILE A 3 12.51 -3.00 -19.82
CA ILE A 3 12.73 -2.76 -18.41
C ILE A 3 12.37 -4.02 -17.62
N ALA A 4 13.32 -4.53 -16.86
CA ALA A 4 13.10 -5.60 -15.91
C ALA A 4 12.69 -5.01 -14.55
N PHE A 5 11.43 -5.17 -14.18
CA PHE A 5 10.90 -4.77 -12.88
C PHE A 5 11.15 -5.89 -11.86
N HIS A 6 11.83 -5.56 -10.79
CA HIS A 6 12.30 -6.54 -9.81
C HIS A 6 11.72 -6.29 -8.42
N GLU A 7 11.14 -7.32 -7.85
CA GLU A 7 10.77 -7.45 -6.44
C GLU A 7 11.10 -8.87 -5.97
N GLU A 8 11.66 -9.01 -4.76
CA GLU A 8 12.02 -10.34 -4.25
C GLU A 8 10.80 -11.24 -4.09
N TYR A 9 9.65 -10.68 -3.72
CA TYR A 9 8.43 -11.43 -3.40
C TYR A 9 7.21 -10.75 -3.99
N LEU A 10 6.55 -11.36 -4.94
CA LEU A 10 5.31 -10.84 -5.50
C LEU A 10 4.14 -11.08 -4.54
N GLY A 11 3.42 -10.01 -4.23
CA GLY A 11 2.30 -10.04 -3.30
C GLY A 11 1.24 -8.99 -3.61
N ILE A 12 0.47 -8.66 -2.58
CA ILE A 12 -0.58 -7.63 -2.61
C ILE A 12 -0.22 -6.41 -1.75
N ARG A 13 1.04 -6.31 -1.31
CA ARG A 13 1.53 -5.16 -0.56
C ARG A 13 1.73 -3.95 -1.47
N GLY A 14 1.82 -2.77 -0.88
CA GLY A 14 1.96 -1.52 -1.63
C GLY A 14 3.12 -1.50 -2.63
N THR A 15 4.26 -2.15 -2.31
CA THR A 15 5.41 -2.27 -3.24
C THR A 15 5.05 -3.05 -4.50
N SER A 16 4.37 -4.20 -4.36
CA SER A 16 3.91 -4.99 -5.50
C SER A 16 2.84 -4.26 -6.32
N VAL A 17 1.91 -3.55 -5.65
CA VAL A 17 0.90 -2.72 -6.34
C VAL A 17 1.60 -1.64 -7.16
N ALA A 18 2.50 -0.87 -6.54
CA ALA A 18 3.25 0.17 -7.24
C ALA A 18 4.07 -0.38 -8.41
N MET A 19 4.76 -1.52 -8.21
CA MET A 19 5.55 -2.13 -9.28
C MET A 19 4.68 -2.58 -10.46
N TYR A 20 3.49 -3.13 -10.18
CA TYR A 20 2.54 -3.49 -11.23
C TYR A 20 2.13 -2.26 -12.04
N ASP A 21 1.80 -1.15 -11.37
CA ASP A 21 1.40 0.08 -12.03
C ASP A 21 2.55 0.66 -12.85
N TYR A 22 3.78 0.72 -12.31
CA TYR A 22 4.96 1.15 -13.07
C TYR A 22 5.20 0.30 -14.31
N ALA A 23 5.13 -1.02 -14.21
CA ALA A 23 5.30 -1.92 -15.35
C ALA A 23 4.20 -1.73 -16.40
N ASN A 24 2.94 -1.56 -15.96
CA ASN A 24 1.79 -1.38 -16.84
C ASN A 24 1.85 -0.05 -17.59
N TYR A 25 2.13 1.04 -16.90
CA TYR A 25 2.17 2.37 -17.51
C TYR A 25 3.47 2.64 -18.28
N ASN A 26 4.58 1.96 -17.95
CA ASN A 26 5.77 1.90 -18.81
C ASN A 26 5.45 1.38 -20.22
N GLU A 27 4.54 0.41 -20.33
CA GLU A 27 4.08 -0.05 -21.66
C GLU A 27 3.02 0.87 -22.26
N LYS A 28 1.99 1.23 -21.49
CA LYS A 28 0.85 1.98 -22.01
C LYS A 28 1.19 3.40 -22.45
N ILE A 29 2.04 4.09 -21.68
CA ILE A 29 2.35 5.52 -21.91
C ILE A 29 3.69 5.67 -22.63
N LEU A 30 4.72 4.92 -22.20
CA LEU A 30 6.08 5.10 -22.73
C LEU A 30 6.41 4.17 -23.90
N GLY A 31 5.53 3.22 -24.24
CA GLY A 31 5.73 2.29 -25.35
C GLY A 31 6.93 1.34 -25.18
N ASN A 32 7.45 1.20 -23.96
CA ASN A 32 8.50 0.26 -23.65
C ASN A 32 7.92 -1.15 -23.41
N LYS A 33 8.78 -2.17 -23.31
CA LYS A 33 8.41 -3.52 -22.88
C LYS A 33 8.75 -3.69 -21.40
N SER A 34 7.87 -4.33 -20.65
CA SER A 34 8.06 -4.68 -19.24
C SER A 34 8.15 -6.19 -19.04
N ILE A 35 9.12 -6.64 -18.28
CA ILE A 35 9.18 -7.99 -17.73
C ILE A 35 9.30 -7.93 -16.22
N ILE A 36 8.84 -8.96 -15.54
CA ILE A 36 8.92 -9.07 -14.09
C ILE A 36 9.96 -10.10 -13.72
N ILE A 37 10.85 -9.75 -12.79
CA ILE A 37 11.83 -10.69 -12.25
C ILE A 37 11.62 -10.79 -10.75
N THR A 38 11.45 -12.01 -10.23
CA THR A 38 11.23 -12.27 -8.82
C THR A 38 12.06 -13.46 -8.33
N ARG A 39 12.28 -13.55 -7.03
CA ARG A 39 13.01 -14.67 -6.45
C ARG A 39 12.19 -15.95 -6.52
N ASN A 40 12.84 -17.07 -6.88
CA ASN A 40 12.25 -18.39 -6.76
C ASN A 40 12.32 -18.85 -5.29
N ILE A 41 11.15 -19.14 -4.70
CA ILE A 41 11.04 -19.64 -3.33
C ILE A 41 10.70 -21.12 -3.41
N ASP A 42 11.69 -21.96 -3.16
CA ASP A 42 11.44 -23.40 -3.01
C ASP A 42 10.75 -23.64 -1.66
N SER A 43 9.66 -24.37 -1.67
CA SER A 43 8.88 -24.74 -0.48
C SER A 43 9.70 -25.48 0.61
N VAL A 44 10.84 -26.05 0.23
CA VAL A 44 11.72 -26.83 1.12
C VAL A 44 12.62 -25.94 1.98
N SER A 45 13.08 -24.79 1.47
CA SER A 45 13.94 -23.88 2.26
C SER A 45 13.19 -23.15 3.37
N SER A 46 11.88 -23.02 3.25
CA SER A 46 11.03 -22.36 4.26
C SER A 46 10.85 -23.21 5.52
N ILE A 47 10.91 -24.52 5.42
CA ILE A 47 10.77 -25.43 6.57
C ILE A 47 12.04 -25.44 7.45
N LEU A 48 13.23 -25.31 6.86
CA LEU A 48 14.49 -25.29 7.60
C LEU A 48 14.68 -23.99 8.40
N ASN A 49 14.19 -22.86 7.91
CA ASN A 49 14.25 -21.58 8.63
C ASN A 49 13.25 -21.48 9.80
N LEU A 50 12.19 -22.30 9.80
CA LEU A 50 11.21 -22.35 10.88
C LEU A 50 11.79 -22.90 12.19
N VAL A 51 12.84 -23.72 12.12
CA VAL A 51 13.45 -24.41 13.27
C VAL A 51 14.43 -23.52 14.05
N ILE A 52 14.95 -22.43 13.45
CA ILE A 52 16.10 -21.69 14.00
C ILE A 52 15.69 -20.37 14.68
N THR A 53 14.51 -19.80 14.47
CA THR A 53 14.14 -18.51 15.08
C THR A 53 12.79 -18.52 15.77
N LYS A 54 12.81 -18.53 17.12
CA LYS A 54 11.63 -18.33 17.99
C LYS A 54 11.08 -16.89 18.00
N THR A 55 11.41 -16.06 17.06
CA THR A 55 10.85 -14.72 16.87
C THR A 55 9.89 -14.75 15.69
N LYS A 56 8.72 -14.12 15.79
CA LYS A 56 7.72 -13.94 14.71
C LYS A 56 8.35 -13.16 13.53
N ILE A 57 9.21 -13.82 12.78
CA ILE A 57 9.65 -13.36 11.47
C ILE A 57 8.72 -14.07 10.50
N PHE A 58 7.97 -13.31 9.69
CA PHE A 58 7.22 -13.85 8.57
C PHE A 58 8.15 -14.74 7.75
N THR A 59 7.78 -15.98 7.55
CA THR A 59 8.53 -16.89 6.68
C THR A 59 8.56 -16.31 5.27
N GLU A 60 9.58 -16.61 4.47
CA GLU A 60 9.68 -16.10 3.08
C GLU A 60 8.44 -16.48 2.26
N THR A 61 7.81 -17.62 2.54
CA THR A 61 6.56 -18.09 1.93
C THR A 61 5.35 -17.22 2.28
N GLU A 62 5.31 -16.59 3.45
CA GLU A 62 4.23 -15.67 3.84
C GLU A 62 4.32 -14.30 3.14
N LYS A 63 5.46 -13.99 2.53
CA LYS A 63 5.63 -12.74 1.76
C LYS A 63 5.07 -12.84 0.35
N VAL A 64 4.93 -14.05 -0.20
CA VAL A 64 4.35 -14.30 -1.52
C VAL A 64 2.85 -14.52 -1.38
N ASP A 65 2.07 -13.76 -2.13
CA ASP A 65 0.62 -13.95 -2.18
C ASP A 65 0.22 -14.51 -3.56
N PRO A 66 -0.44 -15.68 -3.61
CA PRO A 66 -0.83 -16.31 -4.88
C PRO A 66 -1.70 -15.41 -5.77
N LEU A 67 -2.57 -14.57 -5.19
CA LEU A 67 -3.39 -13.62 -5.95
C LEU A 67 -2.52 -12.54 -6.58
N GLY A 68 -1.52 -12.03 -5.84
CA GLY A 68 -0.54 -11.10 -6.38
C GLY A 68 0.25 -11.70 -7.53
N VAL A 69 0.77 -12.92 -7.35
CA VAL A 69 1.49 -13.66 -8.41
C VAL A 69 0.62 -13.80 -9.65
N SER A 70 -0.60 -14.30 -9.50
CA SER A 70 -1.55 -14.49 -10.61
C SER A 70 -1.85 -13.17 -11.35
N LYS A 71 -1.99 -12.05 -10.62
CA LYS A 71 -2.18 -10.72 -11.23
C LYS A 71 -1.01 -10.36 -12.15
N PHE A 72 0.24 -10.58 -11.72
CA PHE A 72 1.40 -10.31 -12.55
C PHE A 72 1.50 -11.24 -13.76
N GLU A 73 1.32 -12.56 -13.55
CA GLU A 73 1.42 -13.57 -14.61
C GLU A 73 0.33 -13.44 -15.68
N SER A 74 -0.84 -12.92 -15.32
CA SER A 74 -1.90 -12.64 -16.29
C SER A 74 -1.59 -11.48 -17.25
N ARG A 75 -0.59 -10.64 -16.92
CA ARG A 75 -0.31 -9.40 -17.67
C ARG A 75 1.09 -9.33 -18.24
N PHE A 76 2.09 -9.88 -17.56
CA PHE A 76 3.50 -9.74 -17.90
C PHE A 76 4.21 -11.08 -17.98
N PRO A 77 5.30 -11.19 -18.76
CA PRO A 77 6.27 -12.26 -18.62
C PRO A 77 6.91 -12.20 -17.22
N VAL A 78 6.83 -13.29 -16.45
CA VAL A 78 7.38 -13.38 -15.10
C VAL A 78 8.50 -14.41 -15.07
N PHE A 79 9.71 -13.98 -14.73
CA PHE A 79 10.90 -14.80 -14.62
C PHE A 79 11.31 -14.98 -13.17
N ARG A 80 11.83 -16.16 -12.82
CA ARG A 80 12.24 -16.50 -11.46
C ARG A 80 13.72 -16.85 -11.40
N TYR A 81 14.44 -16.27 -10.46
CA TYR A 81 15.86 -16.53 -10.23
C TYR A 81 16.10 -17.12 -8.83
N LYS A 82 17.17 -17.92 -8.69
CA LYS A 82 17.69 -18.40 -7.39
C LYS A 82 19.01 -17.73 -7.03
N THR A 83 19.86 -17.51 -8.02
CA THR A 83 21.20 -16.97 -7.88
C THR A 83 21.41 -15.68 -8.66
N GLN A 84 22.51 -14.97 -8.39
CA GLN A 84 22.93 -13.83 -9.18
C GLN A 84 23.13 -14.20 -10.66
N GLN A 85 23.69 -15.39 -10.91
CA GLN A 85 23.93 -15.89 -12.27
C GLN A 85 22.63 -16.10 -13.03
N ASP A 86 21.58 -16.61 -12.38
CA ASP A 86 20.27 -16.77 -13.00
C ASP A 86 19.68 -15.43 -13.40
N LEU A 87 19.77 -14.42 -12.49
CA LEU A 87 19.31 -13.06 -12.79
C LEU A 87 20.04 -12.49 -14.01
N GLU A 88 21.36 -12.57 -14.04
CA GLU A 88 22.16 -12.02 -15.13
C GLU A 88 21.86 -12.74 -16.45
N LYS A 89 21.62 -14.05 -16.41
CA LYS A 89 21.21 -14.81 -17.58
C LYS A 89 19.85 -14.38 -18.10
N ILE A 90 18.85 -14.19 -17.23
CA ILE A 90 17.52 -13.67 -17.64
C ILE A 90 17.66 -12.29 -18.29
N ILE A 91 18.49 -11.41 -17.71
CA ILE A 91 18.74 -10.06 -18.24
C ILE A 91 19.34 -10.11 -19.64
N GLU A 92 20.26 -11.02 -19.89
CA GLU A 92 20.89 -11.20 -21.22
C GLU A 92 19.92 -11.81 -22.24
N ASP A 93 19.30 -12.93 -21.87
CA ASP A 93 18.38 -13.65 -22.76
C ASP A 93 17.22 -12.76 -23.21
N GLU A 94 16.65 -11.96 -22.28
CA GLU A 94 15.56 -11.01 -22.55
C GLU A 94 16.05 -9.64 -23.05
N LYS A 95 17.37 -9.42 -23.19
CA LYS A 95 18.00 -8.18 -23.68
C LYS A 95 17.53 -6.94 -22.91
N CYS A 96 17.46 -7.04 -21.58
CA CYS A 96 17.03 -5.95 -20.73
C CYS A 96 18.00 -4.76 -20.75
N ASN A 97 17.49 -3.56 -20.65
CA ASN A 97 18.29 -2.33 -20.62
C ASN A 97 18.44 -1.75 -19.22
N VAL A 98 17.44 -1.99 -18.35
CA VAL A 98 17.36 -1.45 -16.99
C VAL A 98 16.79 -2.50 -16.07
N LEU A 99 17.40 -2.64 -14.88
CA LEU A 99 16.83 -3.35 -13.72
C LEU A 99 16.23 -2.29 -12.79
N TYR A 100 14.90 -2.25 -12.70
CA TYR A 100 14.17 -1.35 -11.82
C TYR A 100 13.69 -2.11 -10.59
N SER A 101 14.14 -1.69 -9.41
CA SER A 101 13.81 -2.36 -8.14
C SER A 101 13.15 -1.42 -7.16
N ILE A 102 11.96 -1.79 -6.66
CA ILE A 102 11.36 -1.16 -5.48
C ILE A 102 11.89 -1.88 -4.25
N LYS A 103 12.51 -1.14 -3.33
CA LYS A 103 13.21 -1.71 -2.17
C LYS A 103 12.92 -0.92 -0.90
N TYR A 104 13.19 -1.55 0.26
CA TYR A 104 13.22 -0.85 1.53
C TYR A 104 14.13 0.39 1.48
N GLY A 105 15.29 0.25 0.82
CA GLY A 105 16.26 1.32 0.55
C GLY A 105 17.69 1.03 1.00
N LYS A 106 17.89 0.07 1.91
CA LYS A 106 19.24 -0.38 2.30
C LYS A 106 19.92 -1.15 1.18
N ARG A 107 21.25 -1.15 1.20
CA ARG A 107 22.10 -1.89 0.24
C ARG A 107 22.02 -3.39 0.51
N THR A 108 20.88 -3.98 0.21
CA THR A 108 20.58 -5.42 0.31
C THR A 108 20.01 -5.93 -1.00
N GLY A 109 20.03 -7.25 -1.18
CA GLY A 109 19.47 -7.89 -2.37
C GLY A 109 20.37 -7.74 -3.60
N ILE A 110 19.82 -8.16 -4.73
CA ILE A 110 20.54 -8.33 -5.99
C ILE A 110 20.57 -7.04 -6.81
N LEU A 111 21.71 -6.78 -7.45
CA LEU A 111 21.91 -5.75 -8.47
C LEU A 111 22.52 -6.42 -9.71
N SER A 112 22.17 -5.94 -10.90
CA SER A 112 22.86 -6.39 -12.11
C SER A 112 24.23 -5.72 -12.24
N THR A 113 25.20 -6.49 -12.69
CA THR A 113 26.54 -5.99 -13.06
C THR A 113 26.62 -5.57 -14.53
N LYS A 114 25.58 -5.88 -15.33
CA LYS A 114 25.60 -5.75 -16.79
C LYS A 114 24.78 -4.57 -17.30
N ILE A 115 23.73 -4.16 -16.57
CA ILE A 115 22.82 -3.09 -16.99
C ILE A 115 22.64 -2.04 -15.88
N LYS A 116 21.97 -0.94 -16.20
CA LYS A 116 21.68 0.11 -15.22
C LYS A 116 20.70 -0.38 -14.15
N ASN A 117 21.00 -0.08 -12.90
CA ASN A 117 20.13 -0.35 -11.76
C ASN A 117 19.45 0.92 -11.29
N VAL A 118 18.13 0.91 -11.25
CA VAL A 118 17.29 1.97 -10.68
C VAL A 118 16.71 1.45 -9.37
N ILE A 119 16.98 2.16 -8.29
CA ILE A 119 16.54 1.81 -6.93
C ILE A 119 15.52 2.84 -6.47
N HIS A 120 14.31 2.37 -6.24
CA HIS A 120 13.20 3.17 -5.72
C HIS A 120 12.96 2.83 -4.25
N CYS A 121 13.30 3.78 -3.37
CA CYS A 121 13.38 3.56 -1.93
C CYS A 121 12.07 3.87 -1.25
N VAL A 122 11.55 2.92 -0.47
CA VAL A 122 10.24 3.06 0.19
C VAL A 122 10.34 3.62 1.60
N PHE A 123 11.42 3.30 2.36
CA PHE A 123 11.49 3.67 3.78
C PHE A 123 12.82 4.28 4.21
N ASP A 124 13.92 3.94 3.57
CA ASP A 124 15.27 4.31 4.02
C ASP A 124 16.12 4.76 2.84
N MET A 125 16.71 5.94 2.91
CA MET A 125 17.62 6.46 1.89
C MET A 125 19.04 6.67 2.43
N SER A 126 19.41 6.01 3.53
CA SER A 126 20.71 6.18 4.18
C SER A 126 21.88 5.50 3.44
N GLN A 127 21.60 4.62 2.47
CA GLN A 127 22.63 3.83 1.79
C GLN A 127 22.51 3.91 0.26
N PRO A 128 22.90 5.05 -0.36
CA PRO A 128 22.81 5.22 -1.80
C PRO A 128 23.55 4.12 -2.57
N HIS A 129 22.89 3.52 -3.57
CA HIS A 129 23.43 2.49 -4.44
C HIS A 129 22.64 2.40 -5.76
N GLY A 130 23.17 1.64 -6.73
CA GLY A 130 22.63 1.62 -8.10
C GLY A 130 23.09 2.84 -8.90
N ASN A 131 22.56 2.99 -10.11
CA ASN A 131 22.82 4.13 -10.99
C ASN A 131 21.86 5.29 -10.73
N VAL A 132 20.63 4.97 -10.28
CA VAL A 132 19.64 5.91 -9.80
C VAL A 132 19.15 5.42 -8.44
N TYR A 133 19.02 6.36 -7.49
CA TYR A 133 18.57 6.08 -6.14
C TYR A 133 17.60 7.20 -5.73
N ALA A 134 16.31 6.91 -5.72
CA ALA A 134 15.25 7.89 -5.51
C ALA A 134 14.28 7.45 -4.41
N GLY A 135 13.78 8.40 -3.62
CA GLY A 135 12.70 8.13 -2.65
C GLY A 135 11.32 8.14 -3.30
N VAL A 136 10.37 7.43 -2.70
CA VAL A 136 8.97 7.37 -3.17
C VAL A 136 8.13 8.61 -2.82
N SER A 137 8.73 9.60 -2.19
CA SER A 137 8.09 10.88 -1.89
C SER A 137 9.13 11.94 -1.53
N GLU A 138 8.75 13.20 -1.68
CA GLU A 138 9.56 14.34 -1.26
C GLU A 138 9.84 14.31 0.25
N ALA A 139 8.82 14.00 1.05
CA ALA A 139 8.96 13.91 2.50
C ALA A 139 9.96 12.83 2.93
N LEU A 140 9.96 11.66 2.27
CA LEU A 140 10.96 10.64 2.50
C LEU A 140 12.37 11.11 2.11
N ALA A 141 12.53 11.66 0.91
CA ALA A 141 13.82 12.14 0.43
C ALA A 141 14.41 13.21 1.36
N SER A 142 13.60 14.18 1.77
CA SER A 142 13.99 15.28 2.66
C SER A 142 14.51 14.78 4.02
N LYS A 143 13.95 13.70 4.58
CA LYS A 143 14.44 13.08 5.84
C LYS A 143 15.87 12.60 5.76
N PHE A 144 16.35 12.26 4.57
CA PHE A 144 17.70 11.80 4.30
C PHE A 144 18.56 12.85 3.57
N ASN A 145 18.16 14.14 3.60
CA ASN A 145 18.82 15.24 2.92
C ASN A 145 19.02 15.01 1.41
N SER A 146 18.13 14.24 0.79
CA SER A 146 18.09 13.99 -0.66
C SER A 146 17.04 14.89 -1.32
N LYS A 147 17.34 15.34 -2.54
CA LYS A 147 16.38 16.03 -3.41
C LYS A 147 15.84 15.11 -4.53
N ILE A 148 16.29 13.85 -4.55
CA ILE A 148 15.95 12.90 -5.61
C ILE A 148 14.79 12.05 -5.13
N PHE A 149 13.62 12.25 -5.71
CA PHE A 149 12.44 11.44 -5.46
C PHE A 149 11.61 11.29 -6.73
N VAL A 150 10.87 10.19 -6.80
CA VAL A 150 9.85 9.91 -7.81
C VAL A 150 8.64 9.41 -7.03
N PRO A 151 7.54 10.16 -6.97
CA PRO A 151 6.36 9.73 -6.23
C PRO A 151 5.79 8.44 -6.81
N HIS A 152 5.17 7.62 -5.97
CA HIS A 152 4.28 6.58 -6.51
C HIS A 152 3.13 7.22 -7.26
N MET A 153 2.54 6.48 -8.18
CA MET A 153 1.32 6.89 -8.85
C MET A 153 0.10 6.19 -8.23
N ILE A 154 -1.06 6.81 -8.38
CA ILE A 154 -2.35 6.16 -8.13
C ILE A 154 -2.88 5.72 -9.48
N GLY A 155 -2.76 4.41 -9.75
CA GLY A 155 -3.23 3.80 -11.01
C GLY A 155 -4.72 3.47 -11.00
N LEU A 156 -5.38 3.53 -9.83
CA LEU A 156 -6.82 3.29 -9.72
C LEU A 156 -7.60 4.47 -10.30
N GLU A 157 -8.34 4.23 -11.38
CA GLU A 157 -9.28 5.21 -11.92
C GLU A 157 -10.49 5.36 -10.97
N PRO A 158 -10.93 6.60 -10.69
CA PRO A 158 -12.13 6.84 -9.89
C PRO A 158 -13.34 6.13 -10.46
N SER A 159 -14.19 5.58 -9.60
CA SER A 159 -15.43 4.94 -10.04
C SER A 159 -16.38 5.93 -10.69
N THR A 160 -16.91 5.57 -11.84
CA THR A 160 -17.97 6.31 -12.53
C THR A 160 -19.38 5.84 -12.12
N THR A 161 -19.47 4.79 -11.30
CA THR A 161 -20.73 4.23 -10.80
C THR A 161 -20.86 4.43 -9.30
N TYR A 162 -22.08 4.34 -8.79
CA TYR A 162 -22.38 4.34 -7.35
C TYR A 162 -22.65 2.93 -6.82
N GLU A 163 -22.23 1.91 -7.56
CA GLU A 163 -22.32 0.53 -7.10
C GLU A 163 -21.52 0.33 -5.82
N ASN A 164 -22.06 -0.40 -4.88
CA ASN A 164 -21.46 -0.64 -3.57
C ASN A 164 -21.95 -1.96 -2.98
N MET A 165 -21.28 -2.41 -1.93
CA MET A 165 -21.50 -3.71 -1.28
C MET A 165 -22.49 -3.65 -0.11
N ARG A 166 -23.16 -2.51 0.16
CA ARG A 166 -23.95 -2.35 1.39
C ARG A 166 -25.06 -3.40 1.52
N ARG A 167 -25.78 -3.67 0.44
CA ARG A 167 -26.85 -4.67 0.44
C ARG A 167 -26.32 -6.10 0.68
N GLU A 168 -25.22 -6.46 0.04
CA GLU A 168 -24.61 -7.78 0.17
C GLU A 168 -24.01 -8.02 1.57
N LEU A 169 -23.59 -6.95 2.23
CA LEU A 169 -23.00 -6.97 3.56
C LEU A 169 -24.02 -6.69 4.68
N ASP A 170 -25.31 -6.59 4.39
CA ASP A 170 -26.35 -6.21 5.35
C ASP A 170 -26.00 -4.91 6.11
N ILE A 171 -25.52 -3.90 5.39
CA ILE A 171 -25.24 -2.57 5.91
C ILE A 171 -26.43 -1.66 5.58
N PRO A 172 -27.08 -1.04 6.59
CA PRO A 172 -28.18 -0.11 6.36
C PRO A 172 -27.78 1.05 5.43
N LYS A 173 -28.73 1.52 4.61
CA LYS A 173 -28.47 2.57 3.61
C LYS A 173 -27.99 3.89 4.23
N ASP A 174 -28.47 4.21 5.41
CA ASP A 174 -28.19 5.42 6.18
C ASP A 174 -27.06 5.25 7.21
N ALA A 175 -26.45 4.06 7.30
CA ALA A 175 -25.31 3.83 8.16
C ALA A 175 -24.08 4.61 7.68
N ILE A 176 -23.27 5.04 8.64
CA ILE A 176 -21.93 5.59 8.39
C ILE A 176 -20.94 4.43 8.32
N VAL A 177 -20.17 4.34 7.25
CA VAL A 177 -19.20 3.24 7.02
C VAL A 177 -17.79 3.76 6.94
N PHE A 178 -16.96 3.36 7.88
CA PHE A 178 -15.53 3.59 7.84
C PHE A 178 -14.81 2.39 7.26
N GLY A 179 -14.04 2.62 6.20
CA GLY A 179 -13.38 1.53 5.47
C GLY A 179 -11.87 1.57 5.53
N ARG A 180 -11.24 0.40 5.53
CA ARG A 180 -9.81 0.26 5.46
C ARG A 180 -9.39 -0.98 4.69
N TYR A 181 -8.42 -0.82 3.81
CA TYR A 181 -7.60 -1.91 3.29
C TYR A 181 -6.12 -1.48 3.26
N GLY A 182 -5.22 -2.44 3.24
CA GLY A 182 -3.78 -2.15 3.25
C GLY A 182 -2.96 -3.37 3.66
N GLY A 183 -1.76 -3.15 4.18
CA GLY A 183 -0.95 -4.24 4.75
C GLY A 183 -1.62 -4.87 5.97
N LEU A 184 -1.52 -6.20 6.08
CA LEU A 184 -2.14 -6.96 7.18
C LEU A 184 -1.68 -6.48 8.57
N ASP A 185 -0.45 -6.01 8.64
CA ASP A 185 0.28 -5.59 9.84
C ASP A 185 0.25 -4.06 10.09
N THR A 186 -0.51 -3.29 9.31
CA THR A 186 -0.51 -1.82 9.39
C THR A 186 -1.69 -1.21 10.14
N MET A 187 -2.53 -2.01 10.79
CA MET A 187 -3.53 -1.57 11.76
C MET A 187 -3.08 -1.96 13.17
N ASP A 188 -2.00 -1.35 13.62
CA ASP A 188 -1.25 -1.75 14.82
C ASP A 188 -1.43 -0.82 16.02
N LEU A 189 -2.16 0.28 15.89
CA LEU A 189 -2.56 1.14 16.99
C LEU A 189 -3.65 0.45 17.82
N LYS A 190 -3.26 -0.14 18.95
CA LYS A 190 -4.16 -0.96 19.80
C LYS A 190 -5.40 -0.21 20.27
N PHE A 191 -5.28 1.08 20.60
CA PHE A 191 -6.42 1.87 21.03
C PHE A 191 -7.50 2.00 19.95
N CYS A 192 -7.13 1.93 18.66
CA CYS A 192 -8.12 1.98 17.58
C CYS A 192 -9.11 0.80 17.68
N TRP A 193 -8.62 -0.40 17.99
CA TRP A 193 -9.49 -1.56 18.16
C TRP A 193 -10.40 -1.44 19.40
N LEU A 194 -9.91 -0.85 20.49
CA LEU A 194 -10.70 -0.60 21.69
C LEU A 194 -11.84 0.39 21.41
N VAL A 195 -11.52 1.49 20.75
CA VAL A 195 -12.51 2.50 20.35
C VAL A 195 -13.56 1.92 19.40
N ILE A 196 -13.15 1.16 18.40
CA ILE A 196 -14.07 0.50 17.46
C ILE A 196 -15.02 -0.44 18.25
N SER A 197 -14.49 -1.26 19.16
CA SER A 197 -15.32 -2.14 20.00
C SER A 197 -16.33 -1.36 20.85
N GLN A 198 -15.94 -0.24 21.44
CA GLN A 198 -16.81 0.64 22.20
C GLN A 198 -17.92 1.23 21.31
N ILE A 199 -17.56 1.74 20.12
CA ILE A 199 -18.51 2.36 19.18
C ILE A 199 -19.57 1.36 18.76
N VAL A 200 -19.19 0.16 18.29
CA VAL A 200 -20.17 -0.82 17.81
C VAL A 200 -21.05 -1.38 18.92
N SER A 201 -20.62 -1.30 20.18
CA SER A 201 -21.43 -1.69 21.34
C SER A 201 -22.49 -0.64 21.75
N THR A 202 -22.35 0.62 21.29
CA THR A 202 -23.17 1.74 21.75
C THR A 202 -23.91 2.49 20.63
N LEU A 203 -23.39 2.46 19.41
CA LEU A 203 -23.89 3.25 18.28
C LEU A 203 -24.29 2.33 17.12
N PRO A 204 -25.62 2.10 16.91
CA PRO A 204 -26.10 1.11 15.96
C PRO A 204 -25.94 1.50 14.50
N ASN A 205 -25.67 2.76 14.19
CA ASN A 205 -25.58 3.29 12.82
C ASN A 205 -24.14 3.45 12.29
N ILE A 206 -23.12 3.05 13.04
CA ILE A 206 -21.73 3.13 12.61
C ILE A 206 -21.21 1.74 12.30
N TYR A 207 -20.69 1.57 11.10
CA TYR A 207 -20.16 0.31 10.58
C TYR A 207 -18.67 0.46 10.20
N PHE A 208 -17.95 -0.66 10.28
CA PHE A 208 -16.56 -0.74 9.85
C PHE A 208 -16.43 -1.83 8.78
N LEU A 209 -15.72 -1.52 7.71
CA LEU A 209 -15.49 -2.42 6.59
C LEU A 209 -13.99 -2.60 6.38
N PHE A 210 -13.52 -3.83 6.51
CA PHE A 210 -12.11 -4.16 6.44
C PHE A 210 -11.80 -5.20 5.35
N ALA A 211 -10.74 -4.96 4.57
CA ALA A 211 -10.15 -5.95 3.71
C ALA A 211 -8.65 -6.10 4.03
N ASN A 212 -8.13 -7.31 3.88
CA ASN A 212 -6.74 -7.63 4.23
C ASN A 212 -6.32 -7.11 5.62
N THR A 213 -7.19 -7.31 6.60
CA THR A 213 -7.03 -6.82 7.98
C THR A 213 -7.35 -7.98 8.93
N PRO A 214 -6.62 -8.16 10.05
CA PRO A 214 -6.92 -9.21 11.02
C PRO A 214 -8.34 -9.08 11.57
N GLN A 215 -9.05 -10.21 11.70
CA GLN A 215 -10.39 -10.25 12.29
C GLN A 215 -10.28 -10.21 13.82
N VAL A 216 -10.15 -9.00 14.38
CA VAL A 216 -9.97 -8.77 15.81
C VAL A 216 -11.32 -8.65 16.53
N ILE A 217 -12.33 -8.08 15.87
CA ILE A 217 -13.64 -7.82 16.46
C ILE A 217 -14.67 -8.66 15.73
N ASN A 218 -15.40 -9.50 16.47
CA ASN A 218 -16.54 -10.26 15.96
C ASN A 218 -17.84 -9.54 16.38
N HIS A 219 -18.36 -8.69 15.47
CA HIS A 219 -19.60 -7.92 15.71
C HIS A 219 -20.32 -7.69 14.37
N PRO A 220 -21.68 -7.69 14.33
CA PRO A 220 -22.44 -7.49 13.09
C PRO A 220 -22.12 -6.20 12.32
N GLN A 221 -21.71 -5.15 13.02
CA GLN A 221 -21.31 -3.85 12.42
C GLN A 221 -19.85 -3.81 11.95
N VAL A 222 -19.06 -4.87 12.16
CA VAL A 222 -17.68 -4.98 11.66
C VAL A 222 -17.65 -6.05 10.59
N LYS A 223 -17.50 -5.61 9.36
CA LYS A 223 -17.50 -6.48 8.17
C LYS A 223 -16.09 -6.71 7.68
N TYR A 224 -15.79 -7.94 7.34
CA TYR A 224 -14.50 -8.34 6.76
C TYR A 224 -14.77 -8.94 5.38
N VAL A 225 -14.10 -8.41 4.37
CA VAL A 225 -14.20 -8.89 2.99
C VAL A 225 -12.86 -9.47 2.52
N PRO A 226 -12.85 -10.32 1.49
CA PRO A 226 -11.64 -10.88 0.92
C PRO A 226 -10.66 -9.80 0.44
N LYS A 227 -9.41 -10.20 0.23
CA LYS A 227 -8.38 -9.39 -0.40
C LYS A 227 -8.79 -8.99 -1.82
N MET A 228 -8.58 -7.74 -2.18
CA MET A 228 -8.94 -7.19 -3.48
C MET A 228 -7.69 -6.95 -4.31
N ILE A 229 -7.65 -7.50 -5.52
CA ILE A 229 -6.56 -7.32 -6.49
C ILE A 229 -7.01 -6.60 -7.75
N HIS A 230 -8.32 -6.55 -8.03
CA HIS A 230 -8.89 -5.89 -9.18
C HIS A 230 -9.42 -4.51 -8.82
N ASP A 231 -9.31 -3.57 -9.74
CA ASP A 231 -9.73 -2.19 -9.55
C ASP A 231 -11.25 -2.07 -9.36
N TYR A 232 -12.01 -2.96 -10.01
CA TYR A 232 -13.47 -3.05 -9.81
C TYR A 232 -13.83 -3.33 -8.34
N ASP A 233 -13.21 -4.34 -7.73
CA ASP A 233 -13.47 -4.71 -6.33
C ASP A 233 -13.07 -3.59 -5.37
N LYS A 234 -11.94 -2.93 -5.63
CA LYS A 234 -11.48 -1.77 -4.85
C LYS A 234 -12.47 -0.62 -4.95
N ASN A 235 -12.97 -0.33 -6.15
CA ASN A 235 -13.95 0.71 -6.36
C ASN A 235 -15.28 0.38 -5.65
N LEU A 236 -15.79 -0.85 -5.73
CA LEU A 236 -16.96 -1.29 -4.95
C LEU A 236 -16.76 -1.07 -3.45
N PHE A 237 -15.61 -1.46 -2.92
CA PHE A 237 -15.24 -1.26 -1.52
C PHE A 237 -15.24 0.23 -1.16
N ILE A 238 -14.55 1.07 -1.93
CA ILE A 238 -14.45 2.51 -1.69
C ILE A 238 -15.82 3.18 -1.76
N GLN A 239 -16.66 2.79 -2.73
CA GLN A 239 -18.02 3.32 -2.85
C GLN A 239 -18.95 2.88 -1.70
N THR A 240 -18.64 1.75 -1.04
CA THR A 240 -19.35 1.31 0.16
C THR A 240 -19.07 2.21 1.36
N CYS A 241 -17.87 2.79 1.43
CA CYS A 241 -17.38 3.57 2.55
C CYS A 241 -17.71 5.06 2.45
N ASP A 242 -17.95 5.70 3.60
CA ASP A 242 -18.11 7.15 3.72
C ASP A 242 -16.77 7.85 3.98
N ALA A 243 -15.80 7.16 4.59
CA ALA A 243 -14.44 7.65 4.80
C ALA A 243 -13.42 6.50 4.87
N HIS A 244 -12.17 6.81 4.51
CA HIS A 244 -11.02 5.94 4.78
C HIS A 244 -10.56 6.06 6.22
N LEU A 245 -10.16 4.92 6.80
CA LEU A 245 -9.64 4.83 8.14
C LEU A 245 -8.18 4.34 8.12
N GLU A 246 -7.25 5.20 8.54
CA GLU A 246 -5.84 4.85 8.65
C GLU A 246 -5.40 4.81 10.11
N CYS A 247 -4.94 3.63 10.56
CA CYS A 247 -4.61 3.31 11.96
C CYS A 247 -3.20 2.73 12.12
N GLY A 248 -2.27 3.12 11.27
CA GLY A 248 -0.89 2.64 11.30
C GLY A 248 0.03 3.51 12.15
N SER A 249 0.76 2.90 13.10
CA SER A 249 1.69 3.62 13.99
C SER A 249 2.90 4.19 13.26
N MET A 250 3.29 3.63 12.11
CA MET A 250 4.49 4.03 11.36
C MET A 250 4.20 5.10 10.30
N GLY A 251 2.92 5.42 10.04
CA GLY A 251 2.52 6.28 8.95
C GLY A 251 2.84 5.69 7.57
N HIS A 252 2.89 6.54 6.55
CA HIS A 252 3.09 6.10 5.17
C HIS A 252 4.14 6.95 4.44
N SER A 253 5.06 6.28 3.74
CA SER A 253 6.03 6.92 2.86
C SER A 253 5.41 7.52 1.59
N PHE A 254 4.18 7.08 1.25
CA PHE A 254 3.33 7.66 0.20
C PHE A 254 1.84 7.47 0.53
N GLY A 255 1.38 6.22 0.78
CA GLY A 255 -0.01 5.92 1.15
C GLY A 255 -0.90 5.61 -0.05
N LEU A 256 -0.65 4.49 -0.76
CA LEU A 256 -1.44 4.10 -1.94
C LEU A 256 -2.93 3.97 -1.63
N ALA A 257 -3.32 3.22 -0.58
CA ALA A 257 -4.73 3.07 -0.21
C ALA A 257 -5.38 4.42 0.15
N ILE A 258 -4.66 5.30 0.85
CA ILE A 258 -5.09 6.67 1.13
C ILE A 258 -5.33 7.44 -0.18
N GLY A 259 -4.42 7.32 -1.13
CA GLY A 259 -4.53 7.93 -2.45
C GLY A 259 -5.73 7.39 -3.24
N GLU A 260 -5.95 6.08 -3.22
CA GLU A 260 -7.08 5.43 -3.90
C GLU A 260 -8.45 5.91 -3.35
N PHE A 261 -8.57 6.14 -2.04
CA PHE A 261 -9.75 6.80 -1.48
C PHE A 261 -9.84 8.28 -1.86
N SER A 262 -8.72 9.00 -1.81
CA SER A 262 -8.66 10.44 -2.11
C SER A 262 -9.05 10.74 -3.56
N VAL A 263 -8.58 9.95 -4.55
CA VAL A 263 -8.99 10.14 -5.96
C VAL A 263 -10.47 9.84 -6.20
N ASN A 264 -11.08 9.00 -5.35
CA ASN A 264 -12.52 8.76 -5.29
C ASN A 264 -13.28 9.82 -4.47
N ASN A 265 -12.63 10.93 -4.15
CA ASN A 265 -13.18 12.04 -3.37
C ASN A 265 -13.73 11.65 -1.99
N LYS A 266 -13.18 10.62 -1.35
CA LYS A 266 -13.57 10.18 -0.01
C LYS A 266 -12.71 10.86 1.06
N PRO A 267 -13.33 11.30 2.18
CA PRO A 267 -12.58 11.79 3.34
C PRO A 267 -11.59 10.74 3.86
N VAL A 268 -10.43 11.20 4.33
CA VAL A 268 -9.41 10.35 4.94
C VAL A 268 -9.23 10.74 6.41
N ILE A 269 -9.45 9.77 7.29
CA ILE A 269 -9.20 9.88 8.74
C ILE A 269 -7.87 9.16 9.01
N ALA A 270 -6.86 9.92 9.46
CA ALA A 270 -5.51 9.39 9.60
C ALA A 270 -4.87 9.72 10.96
N PHE A 271 -4.11 8.78 11.48
CA PHE A 271 -3.28 9.01 12.64
C PHE A 271 -2.16 9.99 12.32
N LYS A 272 -2.04 11.02 13.14
CA LYS A 272 -0.94 11.99 13.12
C LYS A 272 -0.15 11.87 14.41
N LYS A 273 1.07 11.34 14.30
CA LYS A 273 1.93 11.10 15.46
C LYS A 273 2.22 12.41 16.20
N PRO A 274 1.97 12.48 17.52
CA PRO A 274 2.37 13.64 18.33
C PRO A 274 3.90 13.81 18.31
N PRO A 275 4.41 15.04 18.33
CA PRO A 275 5.85 15.31 18.28
C PRO A 275 6.67 14.61 19.37
N ASN A 276 6.11 14.51 20.56
CA ASN A 276 6.78 13.97 21.75
C ASN A 276 6.61 12.46 21.95
N VAL A 277 5.93 11.76 21.04
CA VAL A 277 5.73 10.32 21.13
C VAL A 277 6.81 9.60 20.36
N ILE A 278 7.56 8.74 21.04
CA ILE A 278 8.54 7.84 20.43
C ILE A 278 7.82 6.54 20.11
N LEU A 279 7.54 6.32 18.83
CA LEU A 279 7.08 5.03 18.32
C LEU A 279 8.31 4.25 17.84
N GLY A 280 8.32 2.96 18.03
CA GLY A 280 9.44 2.12 17.57
C GLY A 280 9.56 2.15 16.04
N GLY A 281 10.59 2.80 15.50
CA GLY A 281 10.87 2.88 14.07
C GLY A 281 10.77 4.28 13.47
N ILE A 282 10.92 4.35 12.13
CA ILE A 282 10.90 5.63 11.39
C ILE A 282 9.45 5.97 11.07
N TRP A 283 8.95 7.06 11.64
CA TRP A 283 7.67 7.63 11.27
C TRP A 283 7.72 8.24 9.86
N ASN A 284 6.77 7.86 9.02
CA ASN A 284 6.61 8.38 7.67
C ASN A 284 5.33 9.22 7.56
N ASP A 285 5.47 10.48 7.22
CA ASP A 285 4.41 11.49 7.24
C ASP A 285 4.03 12.02 5.85
N SER A 286 4.46 11.35 4.78
CA SER A 286 4.19 11.81 3.42
C SER A 286 2.69 11.98 3.14
N HIS A 287 1.86 11.06 3.62
CA HIS A 287 0.40 11.16 3.50
C HIS A 287 -0.16 12.41 4.23
N ILE A 288 0.43 12.81 5.36
CA ILE A 288 0.03 14.04 6.08
C ILE A 288 0.34 15.28 5.22
N HIS A 289 1.53 15.32 4.60
CA HIS A 289 1.92 16.41 3.72
C HIS A 289 1.03 16.50 2.46
N ILE A 290 0.67 15.35 1.87
CA ILE A 290 -0.19 15.30 0.68
C ILE A 290 -1.62 15.68 1.01
N LEU A 291 -2.19 15.17 2.10
CA LEU A 291 -3.56 15.46 2.52
C LEU A 291 -3.72 16.91 2.99
N GLY A 292 -2.68 17.49 3.62
CA GLY A 292 -2.72 18.86 4.15
C GLY A 292 -3.94 19.10 5.04
N ASP A 293 -4.59 20.23 4.84
CA ASP A 293 -5.78 20.64 5.61
C ASP A 293 -7.07 19.89 5.23
N ARG A 294 -7.02 19.05 4.20
CA ARG A 294 -8.16 18.24 3.77
C ARG A 294 -8.22 16.87 4.48
N GLY A 295 -7.15 16.48 5.17
CA GLY A 295 -7.13 15.30 6.03
C GLY A 295 -7.87 15.54 7.35
N ILE A 296 -8.47 14.49 7.90
CA ILE A 296 -9.06 14.48 9.24
C ILE A 296 -8.07 13.73 10.14
N TYR A 297 -7.54 14.41 11.15
CA TYR A 297 -6.45 13.83 11.94
C TYR A 297 -6.88 13.55 13.37
N TYR A 298 -6.27 12.49 13.92
CA TYR A 298 -6.32 12.17 15.35
C TYR A 298 -4.93 11.74 15.83
N SER A 299 -4.65 11.95 17.10
CA SER A 299 -3.34 11.70 17.71
C SER A 299 -3.41 10.78 18.93
N ASN A 300 -4.60 10.51 19.42
CA ASN A 300 -4.85 9.68 20.61
C ASN A 300 -6.24 9.04 20.56
N GLU A 301 -6.52 8.21 21.56
CA GLU A 301 -7.78 7.46 21.69
C GLU A 301 -9.01 8.36 21.77
N GLN A 302 -8.95 9.44 22.55
CA GLN A 302 -10.08 10.35 22.75
C GLN A 302 -10.42 11.10 21.46
N GLU A 303 -9.42 11.62 20.75
CA GLU A 303 -9.61 12.27 19.47
C GLU A 303 -10.14 11.30 18.42
N PHE A 304 -9.66 10.06 18.41
CA PHE A 304 -10.14 9.03 17.50
C PHE A 304 -11.62 8.72 17.74
N TYR A 305 -12.02 8.51 19.00
CA TYR A 305 -13.41 8.33 19.39
C TYR A 305 -14.27 9.53 18.95
N GLN A 306 -13.82 10.74 19.24
CA GLN A 306 -14.54 11.96 18.89
C GLN A 306 -14.73 12.09 17.37
N VAL A 307 -13.67 11.90 16.58
CA VAL A 307 -13.74 11.99 15.12
C VAL A 307 -14.76 11.01 14.58
N LEU A 308 -14.74 9.74 15.01
CA LEU A 308 -15.67 8.73 14.49
C LEU A 308 -17.13 8.97 14.89
N THR A 309 -17.37 9.41 16.12
CA THR A 309 -18.74 9.61 16.65
C THR A 309 -19.39 10.92 16.18
N THR A 310 -18.60 11.92 15.79
CA THR A 310 -19.10 13.20 15.27
C THR A 310 -19.02 13.31 13.74
N PHE A 311 -18.50 12.29 13.07
CA PHE A 311 -18.37 12.29 11.62
C PHE A 311 -19.72 12.36 10.95
N ASN A 312 -19.88 13.31 10.01
CA ASN A 312 -21.08 13.46 9.20
C ASN A 312 -20.67 13.54 7.71
N PRO A 313 -21.02 12.53 6.90
CA PRO A 313 -20.64 12.49 5.47
C PRO A 313 -21.15 13.71 4.69
N LYS A 314 -22.26 14.31 5.11
CA LYS A 314 -22.85 15.49 4.45
C LYS A 314 -21.93 16.71 4.47
N ASN A 315 -21.03 16.81 5.46
CA ASN A 315 -20.09 17.92 5.60
C ASN A 315 -18.98 17.89 4.52
N TYR A 316 -18.86 16.79 3.78
CA TYR A 316 -17.80 16.54 2.80
C TYR A 316 -18.30 16.42 1.36
N LYS A 317 -19.63 16.39 1.15
CA LYS A 317 -20.25 16.10 -0.16
C LYS A 317 -19.83 17.07 -1.26
N ASP A 318 -19.69 18.35 -0.93
CA ASP A 318 -19.39 19.41 -1.90
C ASP A 318 -17.93 19.89 -1.83
N LYS A 319 -17.06 19.11 -1.17
CA LYS A 319 -15.63 19.45 -1.03
C LYS A 319 -14.79 18.69 -2.06
N ASP A 320 -13.74 19.34 -2.57
CA ASP A 320 -12.68 18.68 -3.30
C ASP A 320 -11.72 18.01 -2.29
N LEU A 321 -11.80 16.70 -2.15
CA LEU A 321 -10.95 15.88 -1.28
C LEU A 321 -9.89 15.10 -2.06
N ASN A 322 -9.81 15.30 -3.39
CA ASN A 322 -8.79 14.67 -4.22
C ASN A 322 -7.43 15.36 -4.05
N CYS A 323 -6.72 14.96 -2.99
CA CYS A 323 -5.37 15.42 -2.70
C CYS A 323 -4.30 14.74 -3.57
N TYR A 324 -4.62 13.60 -4.16
CA TYR A 324 -3.69 12.78 -4.95
C TYR A 324 -3.84 12.97 -6.47
N LYS A 325 -4.60 13.97 -6.94
CA LYS A 325 -4.87 14.22 -8.37
C LYS A 325 -3.62 14.39 -9.24
N ASP A 326 -2.54 14.89 -8.62
CA ASP A 326 -1.27 15.15 -9.32
C ASP A 326 -0.33 13.93 -9.34
N TYR A 327 -0.73 12.83 -8.71
CA TYR A 327 0.00 11.55 -8.66
C TYR A 327 -0.61 10.50 -9.58
N ASN A 328 -1.13 10.91 -10.72
CA ASN A 328 -1.66 9.99 -11.72
C ASN A 328 -0.57 9.51 -12.69
N PRO A 329 -0.80 8.41 -13.45
CA PRO A 329 0.21 7.82 -14.33
C PRO A 329 0.71 8.73 -15.47
N GLU A 330 -0.03 9.76 -15.85
CA GLU A 330 0.33 10.65 -16.96
C GLU A 330 1.31 11.76 -16.55
N LYS A 331 1.43 12.03 -15.25
CA LYS A 331 2.38 13.00 -14.67
C LYS A 331 3.65 12.34 -14.13
#